data_2914264a21f5dd353bf7613ac734ed4e
#
_entry.id   2914264a21f5dd353bf7613ac734ed4e
#
_cell.length_a   1.000
_cell.length_b   1.000
_cell.length_c   1.000
_cell.angle_alpha   90.00
_cell.angle_beta   90.00
_cell.angle_gamma   90.00
#
_symmetry.space_group_name_H-M   'P 1'
#
loop_
_entity.id
_entity.type
_entity.pdbx_description
1 polymer ?
#
loop_
_entity_poly.entity_id
_entity_poly.type
_entity_poly.pdbx_seq_one_letter_code
_entity_poly.pdbx_strand_id
1 'polypeptide(L)'
;MQPQPPARPRLRDTSGGAGHPDLHANDLADVILIEDPDDPRYRQFRLNERGLASRADKRDDAGAGMFLAEGDLVVERALAAGCRAVAALVDAERIPEVAAALDCPVYGGGTEVRRVVSQLGVPLSIITLFDRPPRPSVAELAAASDRLVIVEAVDNPSNIGSIIRNAAALGWDGLVLDHTSADPLARRSLRVGMGTVFALPHARTTDLAGELRALDDIEFYAMTPDPGAASIRSIRPAGRVGVMIGSERSGLSDELLRLATPVRIPMAAGVDSLNAAAATAVACFALGPRLP
;
A
#
# COMPACT_ATOMS: atom_id res chain seq x y z
N MET A 1 -34.98 2.18 5.90
CA MET A 1 -34.28 0.97 5.48
C MET A 1 -32.97 1.47 4.84
N GLN A 2 -31.91 1.54 5.64
CA GLN A 2 -30.61 2.02 5.19
C GLN A 2 -29.94 0.90 4.35
N PRO A 3 -29.25 1.21 3.25
CA PRO A 3 -28.50 0.22 2.50
C PRO A 3 -27.33 -0.31 3.34
N GLN A 4 -27.20 -1.62 3.40
CA GLN A 4 -26.03 -2.28 4.03
C GLN A 4 -24.75 -1.92 3.26
N PRO A 5 -23.65 -1.64 3.96
CA PRO A 5 -22.35 -1.42 3.31
C PRO A 5 -21.90 -2.71 2.59
N PRO A 6 -21.14 -2.60 1.48
CA PRO A 6 -20.64 -3.75 0.76
C PRO A 6 -19.73 -4.60 1.66
N ALA A 7 -19.92 -5.92 1.58
CA ALA A 7 -19.14 -6.88 2.36
C ALA A 7 -17.65 -6.77 2.05
N ARG A 8 -16.83 -6.69 3.10
CA ARG A 8 -15.35 -6.67 3.01
C ARG A 8 -14.85 -7.92 2.27
N PRO A 9 -13.92 -7.82 1.32
CA PRO A 9 -13.26 -9.00 0.79
C PRO A 9 -12.46 -9.67 1.91
N ARG A 10 -12.85 -10.87 2.30
CA ARG A 10 -12.10 -11.68 3.27
C ARG A 10 -10.84 -12.20 2.60
N LEU A 11 -9.68 -11.97 3.19
CA LEU A 11 -8.45 -12.68 2.86
C LEU A 11 -8.76 -14.18 3.02
N ARG A 12 -8.63 -14.96 1.95
CA ARG A 12 -8.79 -16.42 2.02
C ARG A 12 -7.68 -16.99 2.90
N ASP A 13 -8.09 -17.80 3.86
CA ASP A 13 -7.19 -18.62 4.65
C ASP A 13 -6.48 -19.63 3.73
N THR A 14 -5.16 -19.48 3.59
CA THR A 14 -4.32 -20.33 2.74
C THR A 14 -3.79 -21.56 3.47
N SER A 15 -4.37 -21.94 4.62
CA SER A 15 -3.93 -23.10 5.42
C SER A 15 -4.60 -24.44 5.05
N GLY A 16 -5.28 -24.53 3.90
CA GLY A 16 -5.90 -25.76 3.42
C GLY A 16 -5.20 -26.28 2.17
N GLY A 17 -4.30 -27.25 2.31
CA GLY A 17 -3.75 -28.00 1.17
C GLY A 17 -4.86 -28.81 0.49
N ALA A 18 -5.44 -28.26 -0.58
CA ALA A 18 -6.22 -29.00 -1.56
C ALA A 18 -5.41 -29.01 -2.85
N GLY A 19 -5.02 -30.18 -3.33
CA GLY A 19 -4.35 -30.35 -4.60
C GLY A 19 -5.16 -29.69 -5.72
N HIS A 20 -4.55 -28.72 -6.39
CA HIS A 20 -5.08 -28.15 -7.61
C HIS A 20 -4.96 -29.17 -8.73
N PRO A 21 -5.96 -29.30 -9.61
CA PRO A 21 -5.83 -30.08 -10.84
C PRO A 21 -4.69 -29.49 -11.68
N ASP A 22 -3.85 -30.36 -12.21
CA ASP A 22 -2.79 -30.03 -13.15
C ASP A 22 -3.39 -29.17 -14.29
N LEU A 23 -3.09 -27.86 -14.28
CA LEU A 23 -3.38 -26.99 -15.41
C LEU A 23 -2.47 -27.44 -16.55
N HIS A 24 -3.07 -28.03 -17.56
CA HIS A 24 -2.38 -28.51 -18.75
C HIS A 24 -1.72 -27.33 -19.48
N ALA A 25 -0.50 -27.55 -19.98
CA ALA A 25 0.33 -26.62 -20.72
C ALA A 25 -0.35 -25.96 -21.96
N ASN A 26 -1.59 -26.32 -22.27
CA ASN A 26 -2.36 -25.80 -23.40
C ASN A 26 -3.15 -24.50 -23.10
N ASP A 27 -3.33 -24.09 -21.84
CA ASP A 27 -4.07 -22.86 -21.51
C ASP A 27 -3.19 -21.59 -21.46
N LEU A 28 -1.87 -21.73 -21.66
CA LEU A 28 -0.89 -20.64 -21.72
C LEU A 28 -0.60 -20.19 -23.16
N ALA A 29 -1.57 -20.26 -24.07
CA ALA A 29 -1.39 -20.26 -25.52
C ALA A 29 -0.84 -18.96 -26.14
N ASP A 30 -0.74 -17.83 -25.38
CA ASP A 30 -0.41 -16.54 -26.00
C ASP A 30 0.76 -15.78 -25.36
N VAL A 31 1.76 -16.47 -24.81
CA VAL A 31 2.98 -15.80 -24.35
C VAL A 31 3.87 -15.45 -25.54
N ILE A 32 4.11 -14.15 -25.74
CA ILE A 32 4.96 -13.64 -26.81
C ILE A 32 6.40 -13.64 -26.34
N LEU A 33 7.23 -14.54 -26.85
CA LEU A 33 8.65 -14.60 -26.50
C LEU A 33 9.41 -13.42 -27.10
N ILE A 34 10.21 -12.73 -26.27
CA ILE A 34 11.06 -11.60 -26.67
C ILE A 34 12.43 -11.74 -26.04
N GLU A 35 13.44 -11.95 -26.87
CA GLU A 35 14.83 -12.14 -26.45
C GLU A 35 15.62 -10.82 -26.37
N ASP A 36 15.22 -9.81 -27.11
CA ASP A 36 15.86 -8.50 -27.12
C ASP A 36 15.37 -7.65 -25.94
N PRO A 37 16.21 -7.34 -24.95
CA PRO A 37 15.81 -6.48 -23.83
C PRO A 37 15.46 -5.06 -24.28
N ASP A 38 15.91 -4.60 -25.43
CA ASP A 38 15.63 -3.25 -25.95
C ASP A 38 14.38 -3.17 -26.82
N ASP A 39 13.62 -4.26 -26.92
CA ASP A 39 12.34 -4.28 -27.62
C ASP A 39 11.40 -3.17 -27.11
N PRO A 40 10.80 -2.39 -28.04
CA PRO A 40 9.95 -1.25 -27.67
C PRO A 40 8.74 -1.61 -26.80
N ARG A 41 8.27 -2.86 -26.81
CA ARG A 41 7.19 -3.37 -25.95
C ARG A 41 7.57 -3.34 -24.48
N TYR A 42 8.87 -3.37 -24.12
CA TYR A 42 9.35 -3.26 -22.76
C TYR A 42 9.48 -1.83 -22.24
N ARG A 43 9.26 -0.81 -23.07
CA ARG A 43 9.48 0.60 -22.72
C ARG A 43 8.76 1.02 -21.43
N GLN A 44 7.52 0.60 -21.25
CA GLN A 44 6.72 0.97 -20.08
C GLN A 44 7.22 0.32 -18.78
N PHE A 45 7.73 -0.91 -18.84
CA PHE A 45 8.30 -1.60 -17.67
C PHE A 45 9.57 -0.95 -17.14
N ARG A 46 10.26 -0.16 -17.94
CA ARG A 46 11.49 0.56 -17.59
C ARG A 46 11.24 1.95 -17.01
N LEU A 47 10.00 2.40 -17.01
CA LEU A 47 9.66 3.70 -16.45
C LEU A 47 9.89 3.69 -14.93
N ASN A 48 10.47 4.80 -14.45
CA ASN A 48 10.54 5.03 -13.01
C ASN A 48 9.15 5.42 -12.45
N GLU A 49 9.03 5.51 -11.14
CA GLU A 49 7.77 5.86 -10.45
C GLU A 49 7.12 7.15 -11.00
N ARG A 50 7.95 8.14 -11.37
CA ARG A 50 7.47 9.40 -11.95
C ARG A 50 6.93 9.25 -13.35
N GLY A 51 7.49 8.32 -14.13
CA GLY A 51 7.03 8.04 -15.49
C GLY A 51 5.79 7.16 -15.54
N LEU A 52 5.61 6.30 -14.54
CA LEU A 52 4.42 5.45 -14.41
C LEU A 52 3.23 6.23 -13.86
N ALA A 53 3.45 7.01 -12.82
CA ALA A 53 2.42 7.87 -12.26
C ALA A 53 2.30 9.16 -13.07
N SER A 54 1.10 9.59 -13.41
CA SER A 54 0.90 10.92 -13.98
C SER A 54 1.31 12.00 -12.95
N ARG A 55 1.57 13.23 -13.43
CA ARG A 55 1.81 14.37 -12.51
C ARG A 55 0.63 14.64 -11.58
N ALA A 56 -0.55 14.30 -12.04
CA ALA A 56 -1.79 14.39 -11.31
C ALA A 56 -1.79 13.47 -10.07
N ASP A 57 -1.31 12.25 -10.19
CA ASP A 57 -1.19 11.30 -9.06
C ASP A 57 -0.35 11.80 -7.89
N LYS A 58 0.57 12.73 -8.13
CA LYS A 58 1.36 13.34 -7.06
C LYS A 58 0.67 14.52 -6.39
N ARG A 59 -0.39 15.02 -6.99
CA ARG A 59 -1.08 16.24 -6.61
C ARG A 59 -2.52 16.01 -6.18
N ASP A 60 -2.92 14.78 -5.83
CA ASP A 60 -4.27 14.58 -5.37
C ASP A 60 -5.31 14.06 -6.34
N ASP A 61 -4.91 13.71 -7.55
CA ASP A 61 -5.90 13.17 -8.46
C ASP A 61 -6.23 11.71 -8.23
N ALA A 62 -7.44 11.39 -8.53
CA ALA A 62 -8.07 10.10 -8.37
C ALA A 62 -7.51 8.99 -9.27
N GLY A 63 -6.17 8.97 -9.47
CA GLY A 63 -5.56 7.79 -10.03
C GLY A 63 -5.52 7.72 -11.55
N ALA A 64 -4.98 8.75 -12.22
CA ALA A 64 -4.53 8.59 -13.60
C ALA A 64 -3.16 7.92 -13.63
N GLY A 65 -2.84 7.17 -14.69
CA GLY A 65 -1.56 6.52 -14.91
C GLY A 65 -1.53 5.06 -14.49
N MET A 66 -0.33 4.53 -14.33
CA MET A 66 -0.08 3.12 -14.11
C MET A 66 0.76 2.88 -12.84
N PHE A 67 0.78 1.65 -12.39
CA PHE A 67 1.74 1.15 -11.42
C PHE A 67 2.29 -0.20 -11.86
N LEU A 68 3.37 -0.63 -11.26
CA LEU A 68 4.05 -1.88 -11.58
C LEU A 68 4.07 -2.80 -10.37
N ALA A 69 3.38 -3.93 -10.49
CA ALA A 69 3.38 -5.01 -9.50
C ALA A 69 4.44 -6.06 -9.84
N GLU A 70 5.18 -6.50 -8.84
CA GLU A 70 6.29 -7.44 -8.98
C GLU A 70 6.11 -8.66 -8.07
N GLY A 71 6.19 -9.83 -8.67
CA GLY A 71 6.03 -11.13 -8.01
C GLY A 71 4.57 -11.59 -7.91
N ASP A 72 4.41 -12.91 -7.89
CA ASP A 72 3.12 -13.62 -8.01
C ASP A 72 2.08 -13.10 -7.02
N LEU A 73 2.41 -13.07 -5.73
CA LEU A 73 1.48 -12.65 -4.68
C LEU A 73 0.97 -11.20 -4.84
N VAL A 74 1.85 -10.28 -5.29
CA VAL A 74 1.44 -8.87 -5.47
C VAL A 74 0.53 -8.74 -6.68
N VAL A 75 0.81 -9.47 -7.76
CA VAL A 75 -0.02 -9.52 -8.96
C VAL A 75 -1.38 -10.16 -8.65
N GLU A 76 -1.41 -11.30 -7.95
CA GLU A 76 -2.65 -11.96 -7.51
C GLU A 76 -3.54 -11.01 -6.70
N ARG A 77 -2.95 -10.28 -5.75
CA ARG A 77 -3.68 -9.32 -4.92
C ARG A 77 -4.23 -8.14 -5.70
N ALA A 78 -3.47 -7.64 -6.69
CA ALA A 78 -3.92 -6.59 -7.57
C ALA A 78 -5.11 -7.04 -8.44
N LEU A 79 -5.03 -8.25 -9.02
CA LEU A 79 -6.13 -8.85 -9.79
C LEU A 79 -7.37 -9.10 -8.92
N ALA A 80 -7.18 -9.66 -7.72
CA ALA A 80 -8.27 -9.91 -6.78
C ALA A 80 -8.98 -8.62 -6.32
N ALA A 81 -8.27 -7.48 -6.33
CA ALA A 81 -8.83 -6.16 -6.06
C ALA A 81 -9.48 -5.51 -7.30
N GLY A 82 -9.51 -6.19 -8.44
CA GLY A 82 -10.12 -5.69 -9.68
C GLY A 82 -9.24 -4.70 -10.45
N CYS A 83 -7.94 -4.62 -10.17
CA CYS A 83 -7.04 -3.79 -10.97
C CYS A 83 -6.94 -4.35 -12.40
N ARG A 84 -7.03 -3.47 -13.39
CA ARG A 84 -6.91 -3.83 -14.80
C ARG A 84 -5.46 -3.96 -15.22
N ALA A 85 -5.06 -5.16 -15.63
CA ALA A 85 -3.72 -5.41 -16.20
C ALA A 85 -3.61 -4.78 -17.59
N VAL A 86 -2.45 -4.21 -17.90
CA VAL A 86 -2.14 -3.56 -19.20
C VAL A 86 -1.16 -4.40 -19.99
N ALA A 87 -0.13 -4.94 -19.36
CA ALA A 87 0.85 -5.86 -19.95
C ALA A 87 1.63 -6.57 -18.85
N ALA A 88 2.13 -7.76 -19.13
CA ALA A 88 2.97 -8.50 -18.19
C ALA A 88 4.27 -8.98 -18.86
N LEU A 89 5.33 -9.11 -18.05
CA LEU A 89 6.58 -9.76 -18.39
C LEU A 89 6.79 -10.93 -17.43
N VAL A 90 6.91 -12.13 -17.97
CA VAL A 90 7.04 -13.38 -17.20
C VAL A 90 8.37 -14.09 -17.49
N ASP A 91 8.72 -15.01 -16.60
CA ASP A 91 9.79 -15.97 -16.83
C ASP A 91 9.41 -16.93 -17.97
N ALA A 92 10.13 -16.85 -19.09
CA ALA A 92 9.86 -17.70 -20.26
C ALA A 92 10.15 -19.18 -19.99
N GLU A 93 11.06 -19.50 -19.04
CA GLU A 93 11.42 -20.87 -18.70
C GLU A 93 10.44 -21.49 -17.68
N ARG A 94 9.84 -20.63 -16.83
CA ARG A 94 8.92 -21.03 -15.79
C ARG A 94 7.80 -20.01 -15.66
N ILE A 95 6.80 -20.10 -16.53
CA ILE A 95 5.64 -19.20 -16.53
C ILE A 95 4.86 -19.41 -15.22
N PRO A 96 4.63 -18.34 -14.43
CA PRO A 96 3.89 -18.44 -13.17
C PRO A 96 2.40 -18.64 -13.40
N GLU A 97 1.73 -19.41 -12.53
CA GLU A 97 0.30 -19.73 -12.63
C GLU A 97 -0.60 -18.49 -12.72
N VAL A 98 -0.24 -17.41 -12.02
CA VAL A 98 -1.00 -16.16 -12.04
C VAL A 98 -1.09 -15.54 -13.44
N ALA A 99 -0.18 -15.87 -14.36
CA ALA A 99 -0.22 -15.38 -15.72
C ALA A 99 -1.48 -15.83 -16.49
N ALA A 100 -2.05 -16.99 -16.14
CA ALA A 100 -3.29 -17.48 -16.75
C ALA A 100 -4.53 -16.62 -16.40
N ALA A 101 -4.46 -15.80 -15.35
CA ALA A 101 -5.55 -14.90 -14.95
C ALA A 101 -5.45 -13.50 -15.59
N LEU A 102 -4.46 -13.26 -16.45
CA LEU A 102 -4.24 -11.96 -17.08
C LEU A 102 -5.01 -11.84 -18.40
N ASP A 103 -5.79 -10.79 -18.52
CA ASP A 103 -6.46 -10.39 -19.78
C ASP A 103 -5.69 -9.21 -20.42
N CYS A 104 -4.42 -9.46 -20.77
CA CYS A 104 -3.54 -8.47 -21.38
C CYS A 104 -2.39 -9.18 -22.13
N PRO A 105 -1.61 -8.49 -22.99
CA PRO A 105 -0.42 -9.06 -23.59
C PRO A 105 0.58 -9.56 -22.55
N VAL A 106 1.01 -10.82 -22.66
CA VAL A 106 2.01 -11.44 -21.80
C VAL A 106 3.28 -11.68 -22.62
N TYR A 107 4.37 -11.07 -22.18
CA TYR A 107 5.69 -11.21 -22.79
C TYR A 107 6.55 -12.17 -21.99
N GLY A 108 7.19 -13.14 -22.65
CA GLY A 108 8.11 -14.07 -22.04
C GLY A 108 9.57 -13.63 -22.30
N GLY A 109 10.34 -13.46 -21.24
CA GLY A 109 11.76 -13.15 -21.33
C GLY A 109 12.62 -14.06 -20.45
N GLY A 110 13.82 -14.42 -20.92
CA GLY A 110 14.82 -15.11 -20.10
C GLY A 110 15.32 -14.26 -18.95
N THR A 111 16.11 -14.86 -18.05
CA THR A 111 16.62 -14.20 -16.82
C THR A 111 17.32 -12.87 -17.13
N GLU A 112 18.16 -12.82 -18.16
CA GLU A 112 18.89 -11.59 -18.51
C GLU A 112 17.95 -10.48 -19.01
N VAL A 113 17.00 -10.80 -19.88
CA VAL A 113 15.99 -9.85 -20.36
C VAL A 113 15.20 -9.27 -19.18
N ARG A 114 14.71 -10.13 -18.30
CA ARG A 114 13.94 -9.70 -17.11
C ARG A 114 14.78 -8.83 -16.17
N ARG A 115 16.06 -9.16 -15.97
CA ARG A 115 17.00 -8.39 -15.16
C ARG A 115 17.18 -6.97 -15.69
N VAL A 116 17.42 -6.85 -17.00
CA VAL A 116 17.62 -5.56 -17.67
C VAL A 116 16.34 -4.73 -17.67
N VAL A 117 15.21 -5.35 -17.99
CA VAL A 117 13.91 -4.65 -18.08
C VAL A 117 13.41 -4.22 -16.71
N SER A 118 13.51 -5.08 -15.69
CA SER A 118 13.03 -4.75 -14.33
C SER A 118 14.00 -3.86 -13.56
N GLN A 119 15.25 -3.77 -13.96
CA GLN A 119 16.34 -3.11 -13.22
C GLN A 119 16.52 -3.68 -11.80
N LEU A 120 16.19 -4.95 -11.61
CA LEU A 120 16.40 -5.71 -10.37
C LEU A 120 17.62 -6.61 -10.52
N GLY A 121 18.41 -6.71 -9.47
CA GLY A 121 19.57 -7.61 -9.46
C GLY A 121 19.18 -9.09 -9.65
N VAL A 122 18.07 -9.49 -9.00
CA VAL A 122 17.43 -10.79 -9.18
C VAL A 122 16.03 -10.55 -9.69
N PRO A 123 15.71 -10.93 -10.94
CA PRO A 123 14.38 -10.72 -11.51
C PRO A 123 13.37 -11.68 -10.87
N LEU A 124 12.15 -11.19 -10.66
CA LEU A 124 11.03 -11.98 -10.18
C LEU A 124 10.37 -12.77 -11.33
N SER A 125 9.55 -13.74 -10.98
CA SER A 125 8.82 -14.61 -11.93
C SER A 125 7.90 -13.84 -12.87
N ILE A 126 7.29 -12.77 -12.36
CA ILE A 126 6.34 -11.92 -13.09
C ILE A 126 6.46 -10.47 -12.67
N ILE A 127 6.26 -9.59 -13.64
CA ILE A 127 6.13 -8.14 -13.47
C ILE A 127 4.95 -7.71 -14.32
N THR A 128 3.96 -7.06 -13.73
CA THR A 128 2.74 -6.65 -14.43
C THR A 128 2.49 -5.16 -14.28
N LEU A 129 2.22 -4.50 -15.39
CA LEU A 129 1.71 -3.14 -15.45
C LEU A 129 0.20 -3.16 -15.26
N PHE A 130 -0.28 -2.32 -14.35
CA PHE A 130 -1.69 -2.12 -14.09
C PHE A 130 -2.06 -0.66 -14.24
N ASP A 131 -3.30 -0.38 -14.64
CA ASP A 131 -3.88 0.93 -14.43
C ASP A 131 -4.09 1.18 -12.95
N ARG A 132 -3.92 2.44 -12.53
CA ARG A 132 -4.22 2.83 -11.16
C ARG A 132 -5.71 2.80 -10.91
N PRO A 133 -6.16 2.15 -9.82
CA PRO A 133 -7.55 2.21 -9.41
C PRO A 133 -7.89 3.62 -8.90
N PRO A 134 -9.16 4.05 -9.04
CA PRO A 134 -9.62 5.28 -8.40
C PRO A 134 -9.47 5.20 -6.88
N ARG A 135 -9.18 6.34 -6.25
CA ARG A 135 -9.05 6.47 -4.80
C ARG A 135 -10.26 7.20 -4.22
N PRO A 136 -10.71 6.87 -3.01
CA PRO A 136 -11.69 7.69 -2.30
C PRO A 136 -11.08 9.05 -1.92
N SER A 137 -11.92 10.05 -1.75
CA SER A 137 -11.58 11.27 -1.01
C SER A 137 -11.36 10.96 0.47
N VAL A 138 -10.74 11.90 1.22
CA VAL A 138 -10.57 11.74 2.67
C VAL A 138 -11.91 11.60 3.37
N ALA A 139 -12.91 12.39 2.98
CA ALA A 139 -14.25 12.35 3.55
C ALA A 139 -14.96 11.01 3.30
N GLU A 140 -14.88 10.46 2.05
CA GLU A 140 -15.46 9.15 1.73
C GLU A 140 -14.77 8.02 2.50
N LEU A 141 -13.44 8.06 2.58
CA LEU A 141 -12.68 7.08 3.35
C LEU A 141 -13.04 7.16 4.83
N ALA A 142 -13.05 8.35 5.39
CA ALA A 142 -13.40 8.57 6.79
C ALA A 142 -14.82 8.09 7.09
N ALA A 143 -15.79 8.38 6.25
CA ALA A 143 -17.17 7.94 6.46
C ALA A 143 -17.32 6.40 6.53
N ALA A 144 -16.41 5.66 5.91
CA ALA A 144 -16.40 4.19 5.87
C ALA A 144 -15.46 3.54 6.90
N SER A 145 -14.81 4.31 7.77
CA SER A 145 -13.72 3.82 8.63
C SER A 145 -13.93 4.17 10.09
N ASP A 146 -13.73 3.22 10.99
CA ASP A 146 -13.66 3.47 12.43
C ASP A 146 -12.20 3.72 12.89
N ARG A 147 -11.21 3.27 12.13
CA ARG A 147 -9.79 3.31 12.47
C ARG A 147 -8.97 3.78 11.26
N LEU A 148 -8.35 4.95 11.37
CA LEU A 148 -7.55 5.56 10.32
C LEU A 148 -6.10 5.74 10.75
N VAL A 149 -5.16 5.34 9.90
CA VAL A 149 -3.76 5.77 10.00
C VAL A 149 -3.58 7.00 9.13
N ILE A 150 -3.04 8.07 9.70
CA ILE A 150 -2.73 9.33 9.02
C ILE A 150 -1.22 9.46 8.94
N VAL A 151 -0.71 9.78 7.76
CA VAL A 151 0.73 9.84 7.50
C VAL A 151 1.08 11.19 6.91
N GLU A 152 2.06 11.88 7.52
CA GLU A 152 2.57 13.16 7.05
C GLU A 152 4.06 13.08 6.73
N ALA A 153 4.44 13.44 5.51
CA ALA A 153 5.81 13.60 5.03
C ALA A 153 6.71 12.34 5.19
N VAL A 154 6.15 11.14 5.20
CA VAL A 154 6.91 9.89 5.19
C VAL A 154 7.31 9.56 3.76
N ASP A 155 8.48 10.03 3.36
CA ASP A 155 8.98 9.98 1.97
C ASP A 155 9.64 8.64 1.57
N ASN A 156 9.87 7.74 2.53
CA ASN A 156 10.47 6.44 2.27
C ASN A 156 9.41 5.40 1.88
N PRO A 157 9.42 4.88 0.63
CA PRO A 157 8.46 3.88 0.17
C PRO A 157 8.47 2.59 1.00
N SER A 158 9.62 2.23 1.60
CA SER A 158 9.68 1.05 2.47
C SER A 158 8.88 1.24 3.76
N ASN A 159 8.90 2.45 4.33
CA ASN A 159 8.09 2.77 5.50
C ASN A 159 6.61 2.77 5.16
N ILE A 160 6.21 3.38 4.03
CA ILE A 160 4.81 3.36 3.57
C ILE A 160 4.32 1.92 3.37
N GLY A 161 5.10 1.07 2.69
CA GLY A 161 4.73 -0.35 2.52
C GLY A 161 4.57 -1.09 3.85
N SER A 162 5.47 -0.86 4.81
CA SER A 162 5.41 -1.45 6.15
C SER A 162 4.24 -0.91 6.97
N ILE A 163 3.96 0.39 6.90
CA ILE A 163 2.82 1.04 7.57
C ILE A 163 1.50 0.42 7.09
N ILE A 164 1.33 0.33 5.77
CA ILE A 164 0.14 -0.29 5.16
C ILE A 164 -0.04 -1.73 5.64
N ARG A 165 1.05 -2.52 5.61
CA ARG A 165 1.01 -3.91 6.04
C ARG A 165 0.66 -4.05 7.51
N ASN A 166 1.22 -3.22 8.38
CA ASN A 166 0.94 -3.20 9.81
C ASN A 166 -0.52 -2.80 10.08
N ALA A 167 -1.00 -1.73 9.45
CA ALA A 167 -2.38 -1.26 9.59
C ALA A 167 -3.39 -2.33 9.15
N ALA A 168 -3.19 -2.91 7.95
CA ALA A 168 -4.06 -3.97 7.43
C ALA A 168 -4.06 -5.21 8.34
N ALA A 169 -2.88 -5.66 8.79
CA ALA A 169 -2.74 -6.83 9.66
C ALA A 169 -3.38 -6.63 11.04
N LEU A 170 -3.42 -5.40 11.53
CA LEU A 170 -3.98 -5.04 12.84
C LEU A 170 -5.44 -4.53 12.76
N GLY A 171 -6.11 -4.75 11.62
CA GLY A 171 -7.54 -4.51 11.47
C GLY A 171 -7.94 -3.04 11.37
N TRP A 172 -7.03 -2.17 10.93
CA TRP A 172 -7.33 -0.79 10.62
C TRP A 172 -8.04 -0.68 9.27
N ASP A 173 -8.86 0.34 9.10
CA ASP A 173 -9.82 0.44 7.99
C ASP A 173 -9.30 1.24 6.80
N GLY A 174 -8.37 2.18 7.02
CA GLY A 174 -7.87 3.04 5.95
C GLY A 174 -6.61 3.82 6.30
N LEU A 175 -6.02 4.39 5.27
CA LEU A 175 -4.82 5.21 5.34
C LEU A 175 -5.06 6.56 4.66
N VAL A 176 -4.77 7.66 5.35
CA VAL A 176 -4.76 9.01 4.77
C VAL A 176 -3.32 9.50 4.68
N LEU A 177 -2.92 9.99 3.52
CA LEU A 177 -1.56 10.50 3.28
C LEU A 177 -1.62 11.96 2.81
N ASP A 178 -0.62 12.73 3.23
CA ASP A 178 -0.32 13.99 2.57
C ASP A 178 0.31 13.75 1.19
N HIS A 179 0.39 14.80 0.37
CA HIS A 179 0.94 14.74 -0.99
C HIS A 179 2.46 14.56 -1.05
N THR A 180 3.19 14.77 0.05
CA THR A 180 4.65 14.64 0.12
C THR A 180 5.10 13.24 0.54
N SER A 181 4.24 12.46 1.18
CA SER A 181 4.50 11.07 1.51
C SER A 181 4.71 10.21 0.27
N ALA A 182 5.46 9.12 0.39
CA ALA A 182 5.69 8.20 -0.72
C ALA A 182 4.40 7.53 -1.19
N ASP A 183 4.40 7.14 -2.45
CA ASP A 183 3.24 6.52 -3.09
C ASP A 183 3.02 5.09 -2.56
N PRO A 184 1.81 4.75 -2.07
CA PRO A 184 1.43 3.38 -1.70
C PRO A 184 1.60 2.35 -2.83
N LEU A 185 1.42 2.76 -4.08
CA LEU A 185 1.56 1.92 -5.27
C LEU A 185 2.97 1.97 -5.90
N ALA A 186 3.94 2.63 -5.27
CA ALA A 186 5.33 2.54 -5.68
C ALA A 186 5.83 1.10 -5.58
N ARG A 187 6.67 0.65 -6.53
CA ARG A 187 7.22 -0.71 -6.61
C ARG A 187 7.76 -1.21 -5.27
N ARG A 188 8.51 -0.33 -4.57
CA ARG A 188 9.09 -0.68 -3.27
C ARG A 188 8.05 -0.75 -2.16
N SER A 189 7.05 0.13 -2.16
CA SER A 189 5.92 0.07 -1.21
C SER A 189 5.14 -1.23 -1.38
N LEU A 190 4.81 -1.61 -2.62
CA LEU A 190 4.11 -2.85 -2.95
C LEU A 190 4.88 -4.09 -2.52
N ARG A 191 6.19 -4.15 -2.80
CA ARG A 191 7.03 -5.27 -2.41
C ARG A 191 7.11 -5.45 -0.90
N VAL A 192 7.45 -4.38 -0.17
CA VAL A 192 7.57 -4.42 1.30
C VAL A 192 6.22 -4.70 1.96
N GLY A 193 5.17 -4.07 1.45
CA GLY A 193 3.80 -4.26 1.87
C GLY A 193 3.18 -5.59 1.41
N MET A 194 3.89 -6.37 0.55
CA MET A 194 3.36 -7.62 0.00
C MET A 194 2.01 -7.44 -0.71
N GLY A 195 1.75 -6.26 -1.30
CA GLY A 195 0.47 -5.96 -1.93
C GLY A 195 -0.72 -5.76 -0.98
N THR A 196 -0.52 -5.61 0.34
CA THR A 196 -1.62 -5.38 1.30
C THR A 196 -2.36 -4.05 1.09
N VAL A 197 -1.77 -3.12 0.31
CA VAL A 197 -2.43 -1.87 -0.10
C VAL A 197 -3.78 -2.12 -0.81
N PHE A 198 -3.92 -3.24 -1.50
CA PHE A 198 -5.17 -3.59 -2.18
C PHE A 198 -6.29 -4.01 -1.23
N ALA A 199 -5.96 -4.34 0.02
CA ALA A 199 -6.91 -4.65 1.08
C ALA A 199 -7.14 -3.48 2.06
N LEU A 200 -6.33 -2.41 1.98
CA LEU A 200 -6.43 -1.22 2.84
C LEU A 200 -6.68 0.02 1.96
N PRO A 201 -7.92 0.50 1.85
CA PRO A 201 -8.23 1.72 1.12
C PRO A 201 -7.39 2.90 1.60
N HIS A 202 -6.99 3.78 0.67
CA HIS A 202 -6.23 4.96 1.03
C HIS A 202 -6.70 6.20 0.28
N ALA A 203 -6.64 7.34 0.93
CA ALA A 203 -6.85 8.65 0.37
C ALA A 203 -5.55 9.47 0.42
N ARG A 204 -5.45 10.44 -0.47
CA ARG A 204 -4.29 11.35 -0.53
C ARG A 204 -4.77 12.77 -0.75
N THR A 205 -4.20 13.73 -0.02
CA THR A 205 -4.62 15.13 -0.07
C THR A 205 -3.44 16.10 -0.07
N THR A 206 -3.66 17.29 -0.59
CA THR A 206 -2.74 18.44 -0.50
C THR A 206 -3.01 19.32 0.71
N ASP A 207 -4.18 19.17 1.36
CA ASP A 207 -4.60 19.91 2.56
C ASP A 207 -4.97 18.94 3.68
N LEU A 208 -3.97 18.21 4.20
CA LEU A 208 -4.19 17.20 5.21
C LEU A 208 -4.85 17.75 6.48
N ALA A 209 -4.37 18.88 6.97
CA ALA A 209 -4.89 19.49 8.20
C ALA A 209 -6.32 20.03 8.04
N GLY A 210 -6.63 20.63 6.88
CA GLY A 210 -7.99 21.10 6.57
C GLY A 210 -8.99 19.97 6.49
N GLU A 211 -8.63 18.90 5.80
CA GLU A 211 -9.46 17.68 5.67
C GLU A 211 -9.71 17.02 7.03
N LEU A 212 -8.66 16.85 7.85
CA LEU A 212 -8.80 16.23 9.18
C LEU A 212 -9.62 17.09 10.15
N ARG A 213 -9.52 18.42 10.05
CA ARG A 213 -10.30 19.36 10.89
C ARG A 213 -11.80 19.24 10.65
N ALA A 214 -12.20 18.80 9.47
CA ALA A 214 -13.60 18.57 9.13
C ALA A 214 -14.18 17.24 9.67
N LEU A 215 -13.35 16.39 10.30
CA LEU A 215 -13.72 15.08 10.84
C LEU A 215 -13.85 15.17 12.37
N ASP A 216 -14.92 15.78 12.85
CA ASP A 216 -15.14 16.13 14.27
C ASP A 216 -15.55 14.93 15.15
N ASP A 217 -15.91 13.79 14.56
CA ASP A 217 -16.29 12.56 15.23
C ASP A 217 -15.16 11.51 15.37
N ILE A 218 -13.91 11.88 15.02
CA ILE A 218 -12.74 11.03 15.14
C ILE A 218 -11.78 11.58 16.21
N GLU A 219 -11.43 10.74 17.18
CA GLU A 219 -10.38 11.04 18.16
C GLU A 219 -9.00 10.88 17.52
N PHE A 220 -8.26 11.96 17.35
CA PHE A 220 -6.92 11.92 16.78
C PHE A 220 -5.83 11.81 17.85
N TYR A 221 -4.87 10.92 17.62
CA TYR A 221 -3.71 10.69 18.48
C TYR A 221 -2.42 10.91 17.67
N ALA A 222 -1.65 11.94 18.03
CA ALA A 222 -0.40 12.29 17.37
C ALA A 222 0.78 11.55 18.02
N MET A 223 1.42 10.65 17.30
CA MET A 223 2.60 9.96 17.81
C MET A 223 3.80 10.90 17.85
N THR A 224 4.35 11.08 19.05
CA THR A 224 5.49 11.97 19.31
C THR A 224 6.45 11.34 20.33
N PRO A 225 7.76 11.59 20.23
CA PRO A 225 8.72 11.19 21.29
C PRO A 225 8.72 12.12 22.51
N ASP A 226 7.96 13.21 22.51
CA ASP A 226 7.93 14.21 23.59
C ASP A 226 7.69 13.53 24.96
N PRO A 227 8.60 13.69 25.95
CA PRO A 227 8.42 13.14 27.29
C PRO A 227 7.17 13.67 28.01
N GLY A 228 6.68 14.86 27.66
CA GLY A 228 5.46 15.47 28.21
C GLY A 228 4.16 14.85 27.67
N ALA A 229 4.24 14.11 26.58
CA ALA A 229 3.06 13.47 25.97
C ALA A 229 2.55 12.29 26.82
N ALA A 230 1.23 12.02 26.69
CA ALA A 230 0.59 10.90 27.39
C ALA A 230 1.19 9.55 26.93
N SER A 231 1.35 8.62 27.86
CA SER A 231 1.79 7.27 27.49
C SER A 231 0.70 6.54 26.71
N ILE A 232 1.06 5.90 25.60
CA ILE A 232 0.11 5.08 24.82
C ILE A 232 -0.56 3.99 25.68
N ARG A 233 0.12 3.54 26.75
CA ARG A 233 -0.43 2.53 27.67
C ARG A 233 -1.63 3.02 28.48
N SER A 234 -1.78 4.36 28.64
CA SER A 234 -2.90 4.97 29.38
C SER A 234 -4.07 5.36 28.48
N ILE A 235 -3.91 5.35 27.16
CA ILE A 235 -4.96 5.74 26.21
C ILE A 235 -6.03 4.65 26.12
N ARG A 236 -7.28 5.07 26.17
CA ARG A 236 -8.45 4.20 26.03
C ARG A 236 -9.48 4.90 25.15
N PRO A 237 -9.36 4.76 23.81
CA PRO A 237 -10.31 5.39 22.90
C PRO A 237 -11.74 4.89 23.14
N ALA A 238 -12.72 5.78 23.10
CA ALA A 238 -14.12 5.43 23.26
C ALA A 238 -14.87 5.29 21.93
N GLY A 239 -14.36 5.93 20.87
CA GLY A 239 -15.02 6.03 19.58
C GLY A 239 -14.12 5.66 18.40
N ARG A 240 -14.34 6.39 17.32
CA ARG A 240 -13.52 6.31 16.10
C ARG A 240 -12.14 6.92 16.33
N VAL A 241 -11.13 6.33 15.77
CA VAL A 241 -9.72 6.69 16.08
C VAL A 241 -8.93 6.99 14.82
N GLY A 242 -8.16 8.08 14.85
CA GLY A 242 -7.11 8.37 13.91
C GLY A 242 -5.74 8.41 14.60
N VAL A 243 -4.77 7.64 14.12
CA VAL A 243 -3.37 7.71 14.59
C VAL A 243 -2.53 8.45 13.56
N MET A 244 -1.85 9.52 13.99
CA MET A 244 -1.02 10.35 13.14
C MET A 244 0.46 9.98 13.30
N ILE A 245 1.13 9.73 12.18
CA ILE A 245 2.55 9.38 12.09
C ILE A 245 3.25 10.39 11.21
N GLY A 246 4.25 11.06 11.74
CA GLY A 246 5.09 12.00 11.00
C GLY A 246 6.35 11.37 10.43
N SER A 247 7.11 12.17 9.67
CA SER A 247 8.41 11.77 9.14
C SER A 247 9.42 11.52 10.23
N GLU A 248 10.46 10.72 9.93
CA GLU A 248 11.55 10.44 10.86
C GLU A 248 12.42 11.68 11.17
N ARG A 249 12.39 12.68 10.30
CA ARG A 249 13.25 13.88 10.43
C ARG A 249 12.61 15.00 11.22
N SER A 250 11.36 15.33 10.90
CA SER A 250 10.67 16.50 11.47
C SER A 250 9.49 16.12 12.36
N GLY A 251 9.11 14.84 12.40
CA GLY A 251 7.86 14.43 13.08
C GLY A 251 6.63 14.95 12.35
N LEU A 252 5.57 15.19 13.10
CA LEU A 252 4.34 15.83 12.63
C LEU A 252 4.47 17.35 12.67
N SER A 253 3.78 18.04 11.78
CA SER A 253 3.68 19.49 11.79
C SER A 253 2.94 20.01 13.03
N ASP A 254 3.23 21.26 13.43
CA ASP A 254 2.53 21.92 14.53
C ASP A 254 1.01 22.00 14.28
N GLU A 255 0.61 22.05 13.03
CA GLU A 255 -0.78 22.10 12.64
C GLU A 255 -1.51 20.79 12.98
N LEU A 256 -0.93 19.64 12.65
CA LEU A 256 -1.47 18.34 13.02
C LEU A 256 -1.38 18.06 14.52
N LEU A 257 -0.30 18.48 15.17
CA LEU A 257 -0.16 18.33 16.63
C LEU A 257 -1.27 19.08 17.40
N ARG A 258 -1.75 20.22 16.87
CA ARG A 258 -2.88 20.95 17.47
C ARG A 258 -4.24 20.33 17.30
N LEU A 259 -4.40 19.41 16.33
CA LEU A 259 -5.64 18.69 16.07
C LEU A 259 -5.78 17.41 16.88
N ALA A 260 -4.72 16.96 17.55
CA ALA A 260 -4.65 15.64 18.13
C ALA A 260 -4.16 15.65 19.58
N THR A 261 -4.48 14.62 20.32
CA THR A 261 -3.85 14.33 21.62
C THR A 261 -2.43 13.79 21.39
N PRO A 262 -1.37 14.47 21.90
CA PRO A 262 0.00 13.95 21.80
C PRO A 262 0.16 12.67 22.61
N VAL A 263 0.70 11.62 21.98
CA VAL A 263 0.89 10.31 22.59
C VAL A 263 2.28 9.77 22.30
N ARG A 264 2.96 9.27 23.35
CA ARG A 264 4.29 8.67 23.21
C ARG A 264 4.29 7.17 23.48
N ILE A 265 5.19 6.49 22.81
CA ILE A 265 5.60 5.12 23.15
C ILE A 265 6.73 5.25 24.19
N PRO A 266 6.59 4.74 25.42
CA PRO A 266 7.68 4.76 26.39
C PRO A 266 8.89 3.96 25.87
N MET A 267 10.06 4.59 25.86
CA MET A 267 11.31 4.00 25.37
C MET A 267 12.37 3.97 26.50
N ALA A 268 13.39 3.15 26.30
CA ALA A 268 14.56 3.13 27.19
C ALA A 268 15.32 4.45 27.12
N ALA A 269 16.04 4.78 28.22
CA ALA A 269 16.87 5.98 28.25
C ALA A 269 17.94 5.94 27.15
N GLY A 270 18.16 7.08 26.49
CA GLY A 270 19.14 7.23 25.42
C GLY A 270 18.64 6.79 24.02
N VAL A 271 17.36 6.44 23.88
CA VAL A 271 16.71 6.18 22.58
C VAL A 271 15.72 7.31 22.29
N ASP A 272 15.96 8.03 21.19
CA ASP A 272 15.20 9.26 20.86
C ASP A 272 13.90 8.95 20.12
N SER A 273 13.86 7.91 19.25
CA SER A 273 12.70 7.59 18.44
C SER A 273 12.70 6.15 17.94
N LEU A 274 11.56 5.69 17.45
CA LEU A 274 11.39 4.46 16.66
C LEU A 274 11.25 4.82 15.18
N ASN A 275 11.60 3.87 14.31
CA ASN A 275 11.23 3.95 12.90
C ASN A 275 9.71 4.15 12.75
N ALA A 276 9.27 4.95 11.77
CA ALA A 276 7.86 5.32 11.57
C ALA A 276 6.94 4.09 11.43
N ALA A 277 7.37 3.06 10.71
CA ALA A 277 6.58 1.84 10.56
C ALA A 277 6.51 1.01 11.87
N ALA A 278 7.58 0.99 12.66
CA ALA A 278 7.58 0.34 13.96
C ALA A 278 6.67 1.09 14.97
N ALA A 279 6.74 2.41 14.98
CA ALA A 279 5.82 3.25 15.78
C ALA A 279 4.36 3.02 15.38
N THR A 280 4.08 2.94 14.08
CA THR A 280 2.75 2.62 13.56
C THR A 280 2.26 1.25 14.04
N ALA A 281 3.10 0.21 13.98
CA ALA A 281 2.71 -1.13 14.43
C ALA A 281 2.32 -1.12 15.92
N VAL A 282 3.11 -0.46 16.78
CA VAL A 282 2.81 -0.34 18.21
C VAL A 282 1.53 0.45 18.45
N ALA A 283 1.35 1.58 17.74
CA ALA A 283 0.16 2.41 17.87
C ALA A 283 -1.10 1.68 17.38
N CYS A 284 -1.04 1.03 16.25
CA CYS A 284 -2.14 0.24 15.70
C CYS A 284 -2.53 -0.93 16.62
N PHE A 285 -1.57 -1.60 17.22
CA PHE A 285 -1.84 -2.67 18.20
C PHE A 285 -2.48 -2.15 19.48
N ALA A 286 -1.95 -1.03 20.02
CA ALA A 286 -2.41 -0.49 21.28
C ALA A 286 -3.77 0.19 21.23
N LEU A 287 -4.11 0.86 20.10
CA LEU A 287 -5.30 1.67 19.92
C LEU A 287 -6.30 1.04 18.92
N GLY A 288 -5.94 -0.09 18.33
CA GLY A 288 -6.76 -0.80 17.35
C GLY A 288 -7.88 -1.64 17.96
N PRO A 289 -8.66 -2.31 17.09
CA PRO A 289 -9.70 -3.22 17.53
C PRO A 289 -9.08 -4.43 18.24
N ARG A 290 -9.82 -5.04 19.15
CA ARG A 290 -9.44 -6.35 19.69
C ARG A 290 -9.72 -7.40 18.61
N LEU A 291 -8.68 -7.93 18.03
CA LEU A 291 -8.77 -9.07 17.13
C LEU A 291 -8.96 -10.36 17.94
N PRO A 292 -9.63 -11.36 17.38
CA PRO A 292 -9.88 -12.65 18.06
C PRO A 292 -8.61 -13.41 18.38
#